data_ff92d44c7043aa6c6fd3dfcaad5caa61
#
_entry.id   ff92d44c7043aa6c6fd3dfcaad5caa61
#
_cell.length_a   1.000
_cell.length_b   1.000
_cell.length_c   1.000
_cell.angle_alpha   90.00
_cell.angle_beta   90.00
_cell.angle_gamma   90.00
#
_symmetry.space_group_name_H-M   'P 1'
#
loop_
_entity.id
_entity.type
_entity.pdbx_description
1 polymer ?
#
loop_
_entity_poly.entity_id
_entity_poly.type
_entity_poly.pdbx_seq_one_letter_code
_entity_poly.pdbx_strand_id
1 'polypeptide(L)'
;MTKEKEVTVEIRQAESADAALVVDFLNQVGKESDYMTLDEAGIGMSPADMEHFLMVQEMADNRICLLLFLDQELAALLNITAASQRSIQHIGDVFIVVRKTYWNQGLGQILLEEGIEWAHSTGVLRKLVLNVQVRNERAVHLYKKLGFEIEGCQARGACSAEGEFLDVYLMGKLID
;
A
#
# COMPACT_ATOMS: atom_id res chain seq x y z
N MET A 1 29.90 -3.38 25.05
CA MET A 1 28.45 -3.15 25.15
C MET A 1 28.00 -2.35 23.93
N THR A 2 27.49 -3.02 22.92
CA THR A 2 26.84 -2.39 21.80
C THR A 2 25.52 -1.79 22.33
N LYS A 3 25.42 -0.45 22.33
CA LYS A 3 24.14 0.22 22.54
C LYS A 3 23.25 -0.21 21.37
N GLU A 4 22.22 -1.00 21.61
CA GLU A 4 21.12 -1.17 20.67
C GLU A 4 20.59 0.22 20.37
N LYS A 5 20.70 0.63 19.12
CA LYS A 5 20.14 1.90 18.68
C LYS A 5 18.63 1.70 18.67
N GLU A 6 17.92 2.29 19.62
CA GLU A 6 16.45 2.32 19.58
C GLU A 6 16.02 3.00 18.28
N VAL A 7 15.33 2.25 17.41
CA VAL A 7 14.74 2.76 16.17
C VAL A 7 13.34 3.26 16.50
N THR A 8 13.08 4.52 16.20
CA THR A 8 11.76 5.10 16.40
C THR A 8 10.87 4.78 15.21
N VAL A 9 9.73 4.13 15.46
CA VAL A 9 8.69 3.84 14.46
C VAL A 9 7.53 4.79 14.68
N GLU A 10 7.13 5.52 13.64
CA GLU A 10 5.97 6.40 13.63
C GLU A 10 5.06 6.02 12.46
N ILE A 11 3.77 5.85 12.72
CA ILE A 11 2.74 5.69 11.69
C ILE A 11 1.75 6.84 11.85
N ARG A 12 1.50 7.55 10.77
CA ARG A 12 0.52 8.62 10.73
C ARG A 12 -0.16 8.72 9.38
N GLN A 13 -1.31 9.37 9.35
CA GLN A 13 -1.98 9.73 8.10
C GLN A 13 -1.13 10.76 7.34
N ALA A 14 -1.08 10.61 6.02
CA ALA A 14 -0.47 11.60 5.14
C ALA A 14 -1.33 12.86 5.09
N GLU A 15 -0.67 13.99 5.11
CA GLU A 15 -1.27 15.32 4.93
C GLU A 15 -0.92 15.87 3.54
N SER A 16 -1.65 16.86 3.07
CA SER A 16 -1.35 17.51 1.78
C SER A 16 0.08 18.07 1.69
N ALA A 17 0.64 18.50 2.82
CA ALA A 17 2.03 18.96 2.92
C ALA A 17 3.07 17.86 2.65
N ASP A 18 2.70 16.60 2.73
CA ASP A 18 3.58 15.46 2.45
C ASP A 18 3.70 15.15 0.94
N ALA A 19 3.00 15.85 0.07
CA ALA A 19 2.87 15.52 -1.35
C ALA A 19 4.22 15.32 -2.06
N ALA A 20 5.17 16.24 -1.88
CA ALA A 20 6.48 16.13 -2.50
C ALA A 20 7.26 14.90 -1.98
N LEU A 21 7.21 14.66 -0.67
CA LEU A 21 7.83 13.49 -0.03
C LEU A 21 7.25 12.19 -0.56
N VAL A 22 5.93 12.10 -0.71
CA VAL A 22 5.23 10.91 -1.22
C VAL A 22 5.57 10.66 -2.68
N VAL A 23 5.59 11.69 -3.53
CA VAL A 23 6.00 11.56 -4.93
C VAL A 23 7.44 11.03 -5.05
N ASP A 24 8.37 11.62 -4.31
CA ASP A 24 9.78 11.19 -4.31
C ASP A 24 9.92 9.74 -3.84
N PHE A 25 9.21 9.37 -2.77
CA PHE A 25 9.18 8.02 -2.23
C PHE A 25 8.68 7.01 -3.26
N LEU A 26 7.52 7.26 -3.89
CA LEU A 26 6.93 6.36 -4.88
C LEU A 26 7.80 6.22 -6.13
N ASN A 27 8.43 7.30 -6.58
CA ASN A 27 9.37 7.25 -7.70
C ASN A 27 10.63 6.44 -7.36
N GLN A 28 11.09 6.45 -6.12
CA GLN A 28 12.22 5.64 -5.68
C GLN A 28 11.87 4.15 -5.59
N VAL A 29 10.75 3.82 -4.92
CA VAL A 29 10.36 2.41 -4.74
C VAL A 29 9.98 1.74 -6.06
N GLY A 30 9.48 2.48 -7.04
CA GLY A 30 9.21 1.98 -8.39
C GLY A 30 10.45 1.46 -9.11
N LYS A 31 11.64 1.93 -8.73
CA LYS A 31 12.94 1.47 -9.26
C LYS A 31 13.54 0.30 -8.49
N GLU A 32 13.03 -0.01 -7.30
CA GLU A 32 13.59 -1.02 -6.41
C GLU A 32 13.13 -2.44 -6.74
N SER A 33 11.96 -2.60 -7.34
CA SER A 33 11.44 -3.89 -7.79
C SER A 33 10.34 -3.72 -8.85
N ASP A 34 10.04 -4.79 -9.58
CA ASP A 34 8.96 -4.85 -10.56
C ASP A 34 7.74 -5.65 -10.04
N TYR A 35 7.60 -5.78 -8.73
CA TYR A 35 6.43 -6.40 -8.11
C TYR A 35 5.18 -5.51 -8.14
N MET A 36 5.34 -4.23 -8.39
CA MET A 36 4.26 -3.25 -8.45
C MET A 36 4.01 -2.80 -9.88
N THR A 37 2.91 -2.11 -10.09
CA THR A 37 2.61 -1.41 -11.35
C THR A 37 3.39 -0.11 -11.53
N LEU A 38 4.14 0.32 -10.50
CA LEU A 38 5.08 1.43 -10.60
C LEU A 38 6.35 0.97 -11.31
N ASP A 39 6.79 1.72 -12.29
CA ASP A 39 7.98 1.43 -13.08
C ASP A 39 9.04 2.54 -12.95
N GLU A 40 10.12 2.42 -13.71
CA GLU A 40 11.22 3.41 -13.68
C GLU A 40 10.81 4.81 -14.15
N ALA A 41 9.72 4.93 -14.93
CA ALA A 41 9.18 6.22 -15.35
C ALA A 41 8.51 6.98 -14.19
N GLY A 42 8.27 6.28 -13.06
CA GLY A 42 7.64 6.83 -11.88
C GLY A 42 6.12 6.81 -11.95
N ILE A 43 5.49 7.51 -11.02
CA ILE A 43 4.02 7.51 -10.89
C ILE A 43 3.31 8.47 -11.86
N GLY A 44 4.05 9.28 -12.60
CA GLY A 44 3.48 10.25 -13.55
C GLY A 44 2.65 11.37 -12.88
N MET A 45 2.79 11.57 -11.56
CA MET A 45 2.11 12.62 -10.83
C MET A 45 3.09 13.72 -10.41
N SER A 46 2.68 14.97 -10.57
CA SER A 46 3.38 16.10 -9.98
C SER A 46 3.10 16.22 -8.48
N PRO A 47 3.92 16.94 -7.70
CA PRO A 47 3.59 17.26 -6.31
C PRO A 47 2.22 17.93 -6.14
N ALA A 48 1.79 18.77 -7.08
CA ALA A 48 0.47 19.41 -7.03
C ALA A 48 -0.67 18.40 -7.24
N ASP A 49 -0.51 17.43 -8.14
CA ASP A 49 -1.49 16.34 -8.32
C ASP A 49 -1.58 15.47 -7.07
N MET A 50 -0.44 15.17 -6.45
CA MET A 50 -0.37 14.40 -5.21
C MET A 50 -1.00 15.15 -4.04
N GLU A 51 -0.78 16.46 -3.95
CA GLU A 51 -1.42 17.30 -2.93
C GLU A 51 -2.95 17.21 -3.03
N HIS A 52 -3.49 17.35 -4.23
CA HIS A 52 -4.92 17.19 -4.48
C HIS A 52 -5.42 15.79 -4.12
N PHE A 53 -4.66 14.75 -4.51
CA PHE A 53 -4.99 13.36 -4.16
C PHE A 53 -5.06 13.16 -2.64
N LEU A 54 -4.07 13.63 -1.89
CA LEU A 54 -4.04 13.50 -0.43
C LEU A 54 -5.19 14.27 0.24
N MET A 55 -5.53 15.46 -0.25
CA MET A 55 -6.71 16.20 0.21
C MET A 55 -8.01 15.40 0.03
N VAL A 56 -8.18 14.75 -1.12
CA VAL A 56 -9.35 13.89 -1.37
C VAL A 56 -9.39 12.69 -0.42
N GLN A 57 -8.22 12.11 -0.12
CA GLN A 57 -8.12 11.02 0.86
C GLN A 57 -8.56 11.45 2.26
N GLU A 58 -8.14 12.65 2.70
CA GLU A 58 -8.50 13.19 4.01
C GLU A 58 -10.01 13.51 4.16
N MET A 59 -10.65 13.91 3.09
CA MET A 59 -12.07 14.33 3.10
C MET A 59 -13.07 13.18 3.06
N ALA A 60 -12.64 11.97 2.79
CA ALA A 60 -13.52 10.82 2.60
C ALA A 60 -13.45 9.84 3.78
N ASP A 61 -14.61 9.33 4.22
CA ASP A 61 -14.69 8.39 5.35
C ASP A 61 -14.20 6.98 5.02
N ASN A 62 -14.00 6.67 3.74
CA ASN A 62 -13.62 5.35 3.25
C ASN A 62 -12.29 5.34 2.47
N ARG A 63 -11.43 6.33 2.72
CA ARG A 63 -10.10 6.46 2.11
C ARG A 63 -9.08 6.90 3.14
N ILE A 64 -7.87 6.39 3.02
CA ILE A 64 -6.75 6.80 3.87
C ILE A 64 -5.41 6.57 3.16
N CYS A 65 -4.45 7.43 3.41
CA CYS A 65 -3.06 7.20 3.11
C CYS A 65 -2.27 7.22 4.42
N LEU A 66 -1.62 6.11 4.77
CA LEU A 66 -0.77 5.98 5.95
C LEU A 66 0.69 5.97 5.56
N LEU A 67 1.49 6.70 6.31
CA LEU A 67 2.94 6.77 6.17
C LEU A 67 3.61 6.16 7.40
N LEU A 68 4.59 5.29 7.17
CA LEU A 68 5.43 4.72 8.22
C LEU A 68 6.84 5.28 8.12
N PHE A 69 7.30 5.91 9.19
CA PHE A 69 8.64 6.47 9.30
C PHE A 69 9.49 5.62 10.25
N LEU A 70 10.77 5.43 9.88
CA LEU A 70 11.82 4.93 10.76
C LEU A 70 12.85 6.04 10.95
N ASP A 71 13.09 6.43 12.19
CA ASP A 71 14.03 7.53 12.52
C ASP A 71 13.81 8.77 11.62
N GLN A 72 12.55 9.13 11.38
CA GLN A 72 12.10 10.25 10.52
C GLN A 72 12.27 10.04 9.01
N GLU A 73 12.77 8.88 8.56
CA GLU A 73 12.81 8.53 7.15
C GLU A 73 11.56 7.76 6.74
N LEU A 74 10.91 8.15 5.63
CA LEU A 74 9.75 7.44 5.09
C LEU A 74 10.17 6.05 4.58
N ALA A 75 9.71 5.01 5.25
CA ALA A 75 10.08 3.62 4.99
C ALA A 75 9.00 2.81 4.27
N ALA A 76 7.74 3.15 4.50
CA ALA A 76 6.60 2.44 3.92
C ALA A 76 5.38 3.35 3.76
N LEU A 77 4.51 2.98 2.82
CA LEU A 77 3.26 3.67 2.55
C LEU A 77 2.16 2.64 2.34
N LEU A 78 0.99 2.90 2.92
CA LEU A 78 -0.24 2.17 2.64
C LEU A 78 -1.31 3.15 2.22
N ASN A 79 -1.99 2.84 1.13
CA ASN A 79 -3.13 3.60 0.66
C ASN A 79 -4.35 2.70 0.52
N ILE A 80 -5.49 3.12 1.08
CA ILE A 80 -6.78 2.47 0.88
C ILE A 80 -7.68 3.48 0.18
N THR A 81 -8.18 3.12 -0.99
CA THR A 81 -9.08 3.94 -1.78
C THR A 81 -10.37 3.20 -2.04
N ALA A 82 -11.51 3.83 -1.78
CA ALA A 82 -12.81 3.30 -2.13
C ALA A 82 -13.59 4.28 -3.01
N ALA A 83 -14.50 3.74 -3.80
CA ALA A 83 -15.35 4.54 -4.66
C ALA A 83 -16.39 5.33 -3.83
N SER A 84 -16.92 6.39 -4.40
CA SER A 84 -18.02 7.16 -3.80
C SER A 84 -19.40 6.59 -4.12
N GLN A 85 -19.50 5.73 -5.16
CA GLN A 85 -20.76 5.11 -5.55
C GLN A 85 -21.27 4.17 -4.45
N ARG A 86 -22.54 4.34 -4.05
CA ARG A 86 -23.16 3.56 -2.97
C ARG A 86 -23.03 2.05 -3.15
N SER A 87 -23.08 1.56 -4.38
CA SER A 87 -23.02 0.11 -4.69
C SER A 87 -21.68 -0.52 -4.39
N ILE A 88 -20.57 0.25 -4.33
CA ILE A 88 -19.21 -0.23 -4.17
C ILE A 88 -18.38 0.58 -3.15
N GLN A 89 -18.96 1.56 -2.48
CA GLN A 89 -18.25 2.40 -1.49
C GLN A 89 -17.68 1.61 -0.29
N HIS A 90 -18.20 0.40 -0.08
CA HIS A 90 -17.79 -0.51 1.00
C HIS A 90 -16.55 -1.36 0.66
N ILE A 91 -16.01 -1.23 -0.55
CA ILE A 91 -14.84 -1.98 -1.01
C ILE A 91 -13.65 -1.04 -1.05
N GLY A 92 -12.67 -1.30 -0.19
CA GLY A 92 -11.40 -0.58 -0.17
C GLY A 92 -10.31 -1.31 -0.97
N ASP A 93 -9.73 -0.65 -1.95
CA ASP A 93 -8.60 -1.13 -2.71
C ASP A 93 -7.31 -0.76 -1.97
N VAL A 94 -6.50 -1.75 -1.64
CA VAL A 94 -5.29 -1.61 -0.81
C VAL A 94 -4.05 -1.59 -1.71
N PHE A 95 -3.26 -0.54 -1.58
CA PHE A 95 -1.90 -0.46 -2.10
C PHE A 95 -0.93 -0.32 -0.94
N ILE A 96 0.08 -1.18 -0.88
CA ILE A 96 1.11 -1.12 0.16
C ILE A 96 2.49 -1.32 -0.46
N VAL A 97 3.45 -0.54 0.00
CA VAL A 97 4.84 -0.64 -0.43
C VAL A 97 5.79 -0.33 0.71
N VAL A 98 6.87 -1.11 0.78
CA VAL A 98 7.98 -0.93 1.73
C VAL A 98 9.26 -0.76 0.92
N ARG A 99 10.11 0.20 1.28
CA ARG A 99 11.43 0.34 0.68
C ARG A 99 12.24 -0.94 0.81
N LYS A 100 12.93 -1.32 -0.26
CA LYS A 100 13.67 -2.58 -0.34
C LYS A 100 14.68 -2.76 0.79
N THR A 101 15.33 -1.67 1.20
CA THR A 101 16.27 -1.64 2.33
C THR A 101 15.66 -2.14 3.64
N TYR A 102 14.35 -2.00 3.81
CA TYR A 102 13.61 -2.35 5.02
C TYR A 102 12.77 -3.63 4.89
N TRP A 103 12.94 -4.39 3.81
CA TRP A 103 12.24 -5.66 3.65
C TRP A 103 12.63 -6.67 4.74
N ASN A 104 11.74 -7.62 5.03
CA ASN A 104 11.90 -8.68 6.03
C ASN A 104 12.08 -8.20 7.47
N GLN A 105 11.65 -6.99 7.79
CA GLN A 105 11.69 -6.40 9.14
C GLN A 105 10.31 -6.27 9.79
N GLY A 106 9.27 -6.79 9.14
CA GLY A 106 7.89 -6.77 9.66
C GLY A 106 7.14 -5.46 9.45
N LEU A 107 7.70 -4.47 8.74
CA LEU A 107 7.08 -3.15 8.56
C LEU A 107 5.79 -3.23 7.74
N GLY A 108 5.78 -4.04 6.69
CA GLY A 108 4.57 -4.26 5.89
C GLY A 108 3.43 -4.85 6.70
N GLN A 109 3.74 -5.78 7.61
CA GLN A 109 2.74 -6.36 8.50
C GLN A 109 2.15 -5.30 9.44
N ILE A 110 2.99 -4.55 10.15
CA ILE A 110 2.54 -3.53 11.10
C ILE A 110 1.67 -2.49 10.40
N LEU A 111 2.08 -2.01 9.23
CA LEU A 111 1.36 -0.99 8.50
C LEU A 111 0.02 -1.52 7.95
N LEU A 112 -0.01 -2.77 7.48
CA LEU A 112 -1.24 -3.38 6.98
C LEU A 112 -2.22 -3.70 8.11
N GLU A 113 -1.74 -4.12 9.28
CA GLU A 113 -2.56 -4.30 10.50
C GLU A 113 -3.23 -2.99 10.90
N GLU A 114 -2.49 -1.88 10.88
CA GLU A 114 -3.01 -0.53 11.15
C GLU A 114 -4.10 -0.13 10.14
N GLY A 115 -3.88 -0.40 8.85
CA GLY A 115 -4.87 -0.15 7.80
C GLY A 115 -6.13 -1.00 7.95
N ILE A 116 -6.01 -2.25 8.36
CA ILE A 116 -7.14 -3.15 8.63
C ILE A 116 -7.95 -2.65 9.84
N GLU A 117 -7.27 -2.26 10.92
CA GLU A 117 -7.91 -1.71 12.11
C GLU A 117 -8.67 -0.41 11.79
N TRP A 118 -8.05 0.48 11.03
CA TRP A 118 -8.72 1.67 10.54
C TRP A 118 -9.97 1.31 9.71
N ALA A 119 -9.88 0.34 8.80
CA ALA A 119 -11.03 -0.10 7.98
C ALA A 119 -12.21 -0.57 8.85
N HIS A 120 -11.94 -1.34 9.91
CA HIS A 120 -12.96 -1.73 10.88
C HIS A 120 -13.62 -0.52 11.57
N SER A 121 -12.84 0.51 11.86
CA SER A 121 -13.33 1.71 12.55
C SER A 121 -14.24 2.60 11.71
N THR A 122 -14.16 2.51 10.37
CA THR A 122 -14.91 3.41 9.46
C THR A 122 -16.43 3.22 9.52
N GLY A 123 -16.89 2.01 9.83
CA GLY A 123 -18.30 1.65 9.74
C GLY A 123 -18.85 1.59 8.29
N VAL A 124 -18.07 1.99 7.30
CA VAL A 124 -18.42 2.01 5.87
C VAL A 124 -17.80 0.85 5.11
N LEU A 125 -16.49 0.62 5.31
CA LEU A 125 -15.77 -0.47 4.65
C LEU A 125 -16.24 -1.83 5.19
N ARG A 126 -16.50 -2.75 4.26
CA ARG A 126 -16.90 -4.14 4.55
C ARG A 126 -16.03 -5.16 3.82
N LYS A 127 -15.15 -4.69 2.98
CA LYS A 127 -14.21 -5.53 2.24
C LYS A 127 -12.96 -4.74 1.87
N LEU A 128 -11.81 -5.35 2.03
CA LEU A 128 -10.55 -4.89 1.45
C LEU A 128 -10.15 -5.83 0.33
N VAL A 129 -9.67 -5.27 -0.78
CA VAL A 129 -9.17 -6.02 -1.94
C VAL A 129 -7.78 -5.55 -2.30
N LEU A 130 -6.99 -6.43 -2.88
CA LEU A 130 -5.68 -6.11 -3.42
C LEU A 130 -5.31 -7.05 -4.56
N ASN A 131 -4.38 -6.62 -5.38
CA ASN A 131 -3.78 -7.40 -6.45
C ASN A 131 -2.31 -7.65 -6.10
N VAL A 132 -1.84 -8.88 -6.35
CA VAL A 132 -0.45 -9.26 -6.09
C VAL A 132 0.04 -10.24 -7.15
N GLN A 133 1.24 -10.01 -7.67
CA GLN A 133 1.84 -10.96 -8.60
C GLN A 133 2.06 -12.31 -7.92
N VAL A 134 1.65 -13.39 -8.58
CA VAL A 134 1.76 -14.77 -8.03
C VAL A 134 3.18 -15.09 -7.58
N ARG A 135 4.19 -14.62 -8.30
CA ARG A 135 5.62 -14.82 -7.99
C ARG A 135 6.09 -14.07 -6.73
N ASN A 136 5.33 -13.10 -6.25
CA ASN A 136 5.64 -12.37 -5.01
C ASN A 136 5.17 -13.17 -3.79
N GLU A 137 5.77 -14.34 -3.58
CA GLU A 137 5.38 -15.30 -2.55
C GLU A 137 5.41 -14.70 -1.14
N ARG A 138 6.35 -13.79 -0.88
CA ARG A 138 6.45 -13.11 0.42
C ARG A 138 5.23 -12.24 0.71
N ALA A 139 4.79 -11.45 -0.25
CA ALA A 139 3.60 -10.62 -0.10
C ALA A 139 2.34 -11.48 0.00
N VAL A 140 2.20 -12.51 -0.84
CA VAL A 140 1.07 -13.45 -0.77
C VAL A 140 1.00 -14.10 0.61
N HIS A 141 2.14 -14.54 1.16
CA HIS A 141 2.19 -15.13 2.51
C HIS A 141 1.74 -14.13 3.58
N LEU A 142 2.21 -12.89 3.52
CA LEU A 142 1.81 -11.83 4.44
C LEU A 142 0.30 -11.58 4.39
N TYR A 143 -0.27 -11.45 3.20
CA TYR A 143 -1.70 -11.21 3.03
C TYR A 143 -2.55 -12.36 3.58
N LYS A 144 -2.17 -13.61 3.28
CA LYS A 144 -2.84 -14.79 3.85
C LYS A 144 -2.78 -14.81 5.38
N LYS A 145 -1.63 -14.48 5.95
CA LYS A 145 -1.44 -14.40 7.41
C LYS A 145 -2.39 -13.38 8.05
N LEU A 146 -2.69 -12.29 7.35
CA LEU A 146 -3.60 -11.24 7.82
C LEU A 146 -5.06 -11.45 7.40
N GLY A 147 -5.40 -12.63 6.89
CA GLY A 147 -6.76 -13.05 6.63
C GLY A 147 -7.29 -12.70 5.25
N PHE A 148 -6.43 -12.31 4.31
CA PHE A 148 -6.82 -12.20 2.90
C PHE A 148 -6.88 -13.59 2.27
N GLU A 149 -7.88 -13.80 1.43
CA GLU A 149 -8.08 -15.03 0.67
C GLU A 149 -7.94 -14.74 -0.84
N ILE A 150 -7.46 -15.74 -1.60
CA ILE A 150 -7.40 -15.65 -3.05
C ILE A 150 -8.82 -15.81 -3.59
N GLU A 151 -9.33 -14.79 -4.27
CA GLU A 151 -10.65 -14.81 -4.90
C GLU A 151 -10.59 -15.13 -6.40
N GLY A 152 -9.43 -14.98 -7.00
CA GLY A 152 -9.20 -15.27 -8.40
C GLY A 152 -7.73 -15.11 -8.81
N CYS A 153 -7.44 -15.58 -10.02
CA CYS A 153 -6.14 -15.42 -10.65
C CYS A 153 -6.34 -14.89 -12.07
N GLN A 154 -5.72 -13.74 -12.34
CA GLN A 154 -5.77 -13.10 -13.64
C GLN A 154 -4.53 -13.51 -14.43
N ALA A 155 -4.72 -14.32 -15.48
CA ALA A 155 -3.65 -14.65 -16.40
C ALA A 155 -3.14 -13.40 -17.11
N ARG A 156 -1.81 -13.24 -17.18
CA ARG A 156 -1.16 -12.07 -17.79
C ARG A 156 -1.62 -10.74 -17.19
N GLY A 157 -1.86 -10.73 -15.89
CA GLY A 157 -2.31 -9.54 -15.16
C GLY A 157 -1.24 -8.46 -14.98
N ALA A 158 0.02 -8.79 -15.24
CA ALA A 158 1.16 -7.88 -15.22
C ALA A 158 2.21 -8.27 -16.26
N CYS A 159 3.21 -7.41 -16.43
CA CYS A 159 4.37 -7.66 -17.27
C CYS A 159 5.64 -7.26 -16.49
N SER A 160 6.68 -8.10 -16.54
CA SER A 160 7.96 -7.78 -15.92
C SER A 160 8.74 -6.73 -16.74
N ALA A 161 9.81 -6.22 -16.15
CA ALA A 161 10.72 -5.28 -16.83
C ALA A 161 11.36 -5.90 -18.09
N GLU A 162 11.53 -7.23 -18.12
CA GLU A 162 12.06 -7.98 -19.26
C GLU A 162 10.99 -8.34 -20.31
N GLY A 163 9.72 -7.97 -20.08
CA GLY A 163 8.61 -8.23 -21.00
C GLY A 163 7.93 -9.60 -20.81
N GLU A 164 8.17 -10.28 -19.69
CA GLU A 164 7.50 -11.53 -19.35
C GLU A 164 6.09 -11.26 -18.82
N PHE A 165 5.08 -11.95 -19.35
CA PHE A 165 3.72 -11.88 -18.81
C PHE A 165 3.60 -12.67 -17.50
N LEU A 166 2.98 -12.04 -16.52
CA LEU A 166 2.89 -12.54 -15.16
C LEU A 166 1.44 -12.66 -14.71
N ASP A 167 1.13 -13.72 -14.00
CA ASP A 167 -0.18 -13.92 -13.40
C ASP A 167 -0.30 -13.10 -12.10
N VAL A 168 -1.51 -12.64 -11.82
CA VAL A 168 -1.83 -11.79 -10.66
C VAL A 168 -2.98 -12.42 -9.87
N TYR A 169 -2.79 -12.61 -8.56
CA TYR A 169 -3.88 -12.94 -7.66
C TYR A 169 -4.74 -11.71 -7.35
N LEU A 170 -6.04 -11.93 -7.37
CA LEU A 170 -7.03 -11.04 -6.76
C LEU A 170 -7.31 -11.58 -5.36
N MET A 171 -7.01 -10.80 -4.33
CA MET A 171 -7.20 -11.22 -2.94
C MET A 171 -8.16 -10.28 -2.23
N GLY A 172 -8.95 -10.83 -1.31
CA GLY A 172 -9.93 -10.07 -0.54
C GLY A 172 -9.99 -10.49 0.91
N LYS A 173 -10.35 -9.54 1.76
CA LYS A 173 -10.61 -9.73 3.19
C LYS A 173 -11.94 -9.08 3.55
N LEU A 174 -12.83 -9.82 4.21
CA LEU A 174 -14.06 -9.25 4.76
C LEU A 174 -13.74 -8.44 6.02
N ILE A 175 -14.44 -7.33 6.16
CA ILE A 175 -14.36 -6.41 7.31
C ILE A 175 -15.73 -6.42 7.99
N ASP A 176 -15.82 -7.04 9.15
CA ASP A 176 -17.05 -7.21 9.93
C ASP A 176 -17.06 -6.30 11.17
#